data_d1972af2b3190c5c65eefd62d1c40080
#
_entry.id   d1972af2b3190c5c65eefd62d1c40080
#
_cell.length_a   1.000
_cell.length_b   1.000
_cell.length_c   1.000
_cell.angle_alpha   90.00
_cell.angle_beta   90.00
_cell.angle_gamma   90.00
#
_symmetry.space_group_name_H-M   'P 1'
#
loop_
_entity.id
_entity.type
_entity.pdbx_description
1 polymer ?
#
loop_
_entity_poly.entity_id
_entity_poly.type
_entity_poly.pdbx_seq_one_letter_code
_entity_poly.pdbx_strand_id
1 'polypeptide(L)'
;KKIDDVFIVLISEKLEKSSKLRNMFEKNKNTICVPFYLDNHQSLFQVVENFFKEKKIPITNEIINAIINRTNGDRQHLKNEMTKIEFYSKNKKKINIDEILKLINLVENNDFNDLINACLSKNEKKLKFIINENNFSNDDTILIIRIFLSKVKRLLKVRHEMDTNKNLDSILLYFKPPIFWKDKDVLKQQINHYSKKNLENLINKITETELQIKKDYQNSTKILLDFIFNQVKKVNN
;
A
#
# COMPACT_ATOMS: atom_id res chain seq x y z
N LYS A 1 -19.78 -37.93 -23.47
CA LYS A 1 -20.73 -37.57 -22.38
C LYS A 1 -20.71 -36.06 -22.23
N LYS A 2 -21.85 -35.39 -22.42
CA LYS A 2 -22.05 -34.01 -22.00
C LYS A 2 -22.00 -33.98 -20.47
N ILE A 3 -21.14 -33.17 -19.91
CA ILE A 3 -21.08 -32.92 -18.47
C ILE A 3 -21.90 -31.65 -18.26
N ASP A 4 -23.14 -31.78 -17.84
CA ASP A 4 -24.08 -30.66 -17.73
C ASP A 4 -24.08 -30.02 -16.33
N ASP A 5 -23.39 -30.62 -15.34
CA ASP A 5 -23.44 -30.18 -13.92
C ASP A 5 -22.13 -29.60 -13.39
N VAL A 6 -21.16 -29.23 -14.24
CA VAL A 6 -19.87 -28.73 -13.80
C VAL A 6 -19.60 -27.34 -14.36
N PHE A 7 -19.40 -26.39 -13.45
CA PHE A 7 -18.87 -25.07 -13.79
C PHE A 7 -17.34 -25.10 -13.73
N ILE A 8 -16.70 -24.76 -14.85
CA ILE A 8 -15.24 -24.64 -14.92
C ILE A 8 -14.88 -23.17 -14.86
N VAL A 9 -14.13 -22.76 -13.85
CA VAL A 9 -13.60 -21.39 -13.72
C VAL A 9 -12.10 -21.41 -14.02
N LEU A 10 -11.70 -20.69 -15.04
CA LEU A 10 -10.30 -20.49 -15.40
C LEU A 10 -9.86 -19.11 -14.95
N ILE A 11 -8.83 -19.05 -14.11
CA ILE A 11 -8.23 -17.80 -13.65
C ILE A 11 -6.89 -17.63 -14.35
N SER A 12 -6.71 -16.51 -15.03
CA SER A 12 -5.45 -16.18 -15.67
C SER A 12 -4.99 -14.78 -15.29
N GLU A 13 -3.72 -14.51 -15.49
CA GLU A 13 -3.21 -13.15 -15.50
C GLU A 13 -3.79 -12.37 -16.70
N LYS A 14 -3.42 -11.07 -16.77
CA LYS A 14 -3.89 -10.20 -17.84
C LYS A 14 -3.62 -10.83 -19.22
N LEU A 15 -4.70 -11.08 -19.95
CA LEU A 15 -4.64 -11.47 -21.35
C LEU A 15 -4.81 -10.24 -22.25
N GLU A 16 -3.87 -10.04 -23.17
CA GLU A 16 -3.97 -8.97 -24.18
C GLU A 16 -5.15 -9.21 -25.11
N LYS A 17 -5.69 -8.15 -25.72
CA LYS A 17 -6.82 -8.25 -26.68
C LYS A 17 -6.51 -9.17 -27.88
N SER A 18 -5.24 -9.27 -28.23
CA SER A 18 -4.74 -10.16 -29.30
C SER A 18 -4.60 -11.62 -28.89
N SER A 19 -4.76 -11.95 -27.62
CA SER A 19 -4.61 -13.32 -27.11
C SER A 19 -5.63 -14.26 -27.76
N LYS A 20 -5.16 -15.35 -28.35
CA LYS A 20 -6.00 -16.40 -28.94
C LYS A 20 -6.92 -17.01 -27.89
N LEU A 21 -6.42 -17.24 -26.66
CA LEU A 21 -7.20 -17.79 -25.56
C LEU A 21 -8.36 -16.85 -25.18
N ARG A 22 -8.07 -15.56 -24.99
CA ARG A 22 -9.10 -14.56 -24.71
C ARG A 22 -10.15 -14.49 -25.79
N ASN A 23 -9.72 -14.41 -27.06
CA ASN A 23 -10.63 -14.36 -28.21
C ASN A 23 -11.51 -15.62 -28.32
N MET A 24 -10.98 -16.79 -27.97
CA MET A 24 -11.75 -18.02 -27.95
C MET A 24 -12.88 -17.96 -26.93
N PHE A 25 -12.61 -17.47 -25.72
CA PHE A 25 -13.62 -17.35 -24.66
C PHE A 25 -14.62 -16.22 -24.93
N GLU A 26 -14.19 -15.09 -25.49
CA GLU A 26 -15.09 -13.96 -25.81
C GLU A 26 -16.06 -14.29 -26.97
N LYS A 27 -15.64 -15.13 -27.92
CA LYS A 27 -16.47 -15.50 -29.08
C LYS A 27 -17.39 -16.71 -28.86
N ASN A 28 -17.12 -17.52 -27.84
CA ASN A 28 -17.89 -18.73 -27.62
C ASN A 28 -19.15 -18.40 -26.79
N LYS A 29 -20.32 -18.81 -27.30
CA LYS A 29 -21.64 -18.55 -26.65
C LYS A 29 -21.83 -19.24 -25.32
N ASN A 30 -21.05 -20.30 -25.04
CA ASN A 30 -21.16 -21.11 -23.82
C ASN A 30 -20.11 -20.72 -22.75
N THR A 31 -19.36 -19.64 -22.96
CA THR A 31 -18.34 -19.16 -22.05
C THR A 31 -18.54 -17.68 -21.72
N ILE A 32 -18.16 -17.30 -20.51
CA ILE A 32 -18.18 -15.91 -20.05
C ILE A 32 -16.74 -15.51 -19.75
N CYS A 33 -16.27 -14.42 -20.37
CA CYS A 33 -14.96 -13.84 -20.09
C CYS A 33 -15.19 -12.57 -19.28
N VAL A 34 -14.73 -12.58 -18.02
CA VAL A 34 -14.88 -11.44 -17.12
C VAL A 34 -13.52 -10.79 -16.90
N PRO A 35 -13.27 -9.59 -17.43
CA PRO A 35 -12.05 -8.86 -17.16
C PRO A 35 -12.11 -8.17 -15.81
N PHE A 36 -11.07 -8.36 -14.98
CA PHE A 36 -10.88 -7.63 -13.73
C PHE A 36 -9.81 -6.56 -13.93
N TYR A 37 -10.22 -5.31 -13.77
CA TYR A 37 -9.32 -4.15 -13.85
C TYR A 37 -8.90 -3.70 -12.46
N LEU A 38 -7.73 -3.05 -12.40
CA LEU A 38 -7.28 -2.40 -11.17
C LEU A 38 -8.23 -1.27 -10.79
N ASP A 39 -8.53 -1.19 -9.51
CA ASP A 39 -9.33 -0.10 -9.01
C ASP A 39 -8.59 1.24 -9.09
N ASN A 40 -9.34 2.28 -9.42
CA ASN A 40 -8.94 3.66 -9.23
C ASN A 40 -9.67 4.25 -8.01
N HIS A 41 -9.36 5.49 -7.66
CA HIS A 41 -10.01 6.16 -6.54
C HIS A 41 -11.55 6.20 -6.69
N GLN A 42 -12.04 6.49 -7.89
CA GLN A 42 -13.46 6.62 -8.15
C GLN A 42 -14.21 5.29 -8.00
N SER A 43 -13.63 4.18 -8.50
CA SER A 43 -14.23 2.85 -8.34
C SER A 43 -14.27 2.42 -6.87
N LEU A 44 -13.21 2.68 -6.10
CA LEU A 44 -13.18 2.40 -4.67
C LEU A 44 -14.18 3.27 -3.90
N PHE A 45 -14.30 4.56 -4.28
CA PHE A 45 -15.26 5.46 -3.68
C PHE A 45 -16.70 4.96 -3.86
N GLN A 46 -17.06 4.55 -5.06
CA GLN A 46 -18.37 3.96 -5.34
C GLN A 46 -18.63 2.68 -4.56
N VAL A 47 -17.63 1.81 -4.42
CA VAL A 47 -17.76 0.58 -3.64
C VAL A 47 -18.06 0.89 -2.17
N VAL A 48 -17.35 1.85 -1.55
CA VAL A 48 -17.57 2.25 -0.16
C VAL A 48 -18.91 2.94 0.01
N GLU A 49 -19.24 3.88 -0.86
CA GLU A 49 -20.51 4.62 -0.82
C GLU A 49 -21.71 3.67 -0.94
N ASN A 50 -21.71 2.77 -1.92
CA ASN A 50 -22.77 1.79 -2.12
C ASN A 50 -22.94 0.87 -0.92
N PHE A 51 -21.83 0.37 -0.35
CA PHE A 51 -21.89 -0.48 0.84
C PHE A 51 -22.59 0.18 2.02
N PHE A 52 -22.23 1.42 2.36
CA PHE A 52 -22.84 2.12 3.48
C PHE A 52 -24.27 2.59 3.18
N LYS A 53 -24.57 2.90 1.92
CA LYS A 53 -25.93 3.22 1.47
C LYS A 53 -26.88 2.01 1.61
N GLU A 54 -26.44 0.82 1.18
CA GLU A 54 -27.20 -0.42 1.35
C GLU A 54 -27.45 -0.74 2.82
N LYS A 55 -26.47 -0.48 3.68
CA LYS A 55 -26.57 -0.69 5.13
C LYS A 55 -27.30 0.44 5.86
N LYS A 56 -27.73 1.50 5.16
CA LYS A 56 -28.37 2.71 5.74
C LYS A 56 -27.52 3.39 6.82
N ILE A 57 -26.21 3.35 6.68
CA ILE A 57 -25.24 3.98 7.58
C ILE A 57 -24.85 5.33 6.97
N PRO A 58 -25.13 6.46 7.63
CA PRO A 58 -24.71 7.76 7.16
C PRO A 58 -23.19 7.88 7.24
N ILE A 59 -22.55 8.18 6.10
CA ILE A 59 -21.11 8.33 6.00
C ILE A 59 -20.78 9.60 5.22
N THR A 60 -19.73 10.31 5.61
CA THR A 60 -19.26 11.50 4.90
C THR A 60 -18.20 11.13 3.85
N ASN A 61 -18.03 11.99 2.83
CA ASN A 61 -17.00 11.82 1.82
C ASN A 61 -15.58 11.80 2.43
N GLU A 62 -15.38 12.51 3.53
CA GLU A 62 -14.11 12.51 4.28
C GLU A 62 -13.80 11.14 4.85
N ILE A 63 -14.79 10.47 5.45
CA ILE A 63 -14.64 9.12 5.98
C ILE A 63 -14.39 8.13 4.84
N ILE A 64 -15.12 8.22 3.72
CA ILE A 64 -14.91 7.37 2.54
C ILE A 64 -13.47 7.50 2.06
N ASN A 65 -12.98 8.73 1.89
CA ASN A 65 -11.61 8.99 1.47
C ASN A 65 -10.59 8.45 2.48
N ALA A 66 -10.87 8.58 3.78
CA ALA A 66 -10.03 8.06 4.84
C ALA A 66 -9.89 6.53 4.75
N ILE A 67 -11.00 5.80 4.58
CA ILE A 67 -11.01 4.34 4.43
C ILE A 67 -10.21 3.92 3.19
N ILE A 68 -10.43 4.56 2.04
CA ILE A 68 -9.72 4.26 0.80
C ILE A 68 -8.21 4.48 0.95
N ASN A 69 -7.83 5.59 1.59
CA ASN A 69 -6.42 5.91 1.82
C ASN A 69 -5.74 4.87 2.72
N ARG A 70 -6.44 4.41 3.76
CA ARG A 70 -5.96 3.40 4.71
C ARG A 70 -5.67 2.06 4.02
N THR A 71 -6.52 1.67 3.11
CA THR A 71 -6.46 0.33 2.49
C THR A 71 -5.50 0.23 1.32
N ASN A 72 -4.89 1.35 0.89
CA ASN A 72 -3.97 1.41 -0.25
C ASN A 72 -4.50 0.72 -1.51
N GLY A 73 -5.83 0.76 -1.71
CA GLY A 73 -6.50 0.16 -2.85
C GLY A 73 -6.70 -1.35 -2.78
N ASP A 74 -6.35 -2.00 -1.66
CA ASP A 74 -6.63 -3.41 -1.45
C ASP A 74 -8.11 -3.62 -1.08
N ARG A 75 -8.84 -4.35 -1.94
CA ARG A 75 -10.29 -4.60 -1.74
C ARG A 75 -10.60 -5.44 -0.52
N GLN A 76 -9.71 -6.37 -0.14
CA GLN A 76 -9.94 -7.20 1.05
C GLN A 76 -9.78 -6.35 2.31
N HIS A 77 -8.74 -5.53 2.38
CA HIS A 77 -8.57 -4.57 3.45
C HIS A 77 -9.72 -3.57 3.50
N LEU A 78 -10.16 -3.06 2.35
CA LEU A 78 -11.32 -2.16 2.24
C LEU A 78 -12.58 -2.78 2.84
N LYS A 79 -12.87 -4.03 2.47
CA LYS A 79 -14.01 -4.79 3.00
C LYS A 79 -13.91 -4.97 4.52
N ASN A 80 -12.72 -5.28 5.03
CA ASN A 80 -12.50 -5.44 6.47
C ASN A 80 -12.75 -4.13 7.23
N GLU A 81 -12.26 -2.99 6.72
CA GLU A 81 -12.48 -1.68 7.32
C GLU A 81 -13.98 -1.29 7.29
N MET A 82 -14.66 -1.49 6.16
CA MET A 82 -16.08 -1.25 6.04
C MET A 82 -16.91 -2.10 7.03
N THR A 83 -16.54 -3.37 7.17
CA THR A 83 -17.20 -4.30 8.08
C THR A 83 -17.01 -3.89 9.55
N LYS A 84 -15.83 -3.43 9.94
CA LYS A 84 -15.58 -2.89 11.29
C LYS A 84 -16.50 -1.72 11.59
N ILE A 85 -16.63 -0.78 10.65
CA ILE A 85 -17.51 0.39 10.82
C ILE A 85 -18.98 -0.05 10.87
N GLU A 86 -19.40 -1.02 10.05
CA GLU A 86 -20.76 -1.58 10.11
C GLU A 86 -21.06 -2.15 11.51
N PHE A 87 -20.18 -2.97 12.07
CA PHE A 87 -20.36 -3.53 13.41
C PHE A 87 -20.38 -2.43 14.49
N TYR A 88 -19.53 -1.44 14.39
CA TYR A 88 -19.50 -0.32 15.30
C TYR A 88 -20.79 0.49 15.26
N SER A 89 -21.34 0.70 14.06
CA SER A 89 -22.57 1.49 13.85
C SER A 89 -23.84 0.83 14.39
N LYS A 90 -23.89 -0.51 14.45
CA LYS A 90 -25.06 -1.25 14.99
C LYS A 90 -25.39 -0.88 16.42
N ASN A 91 -24.42 -0.45 17.20
CA ASN A 91 -24.56 -0.14 18.62
C ASN A 91 -24.68 1.38 18.90
N LYS A 92 -24.71 2.24 17.87
CA LYS A 92 -24.71 3.69 18.02
C LYS A 92 -25.76 4.38 17.15
N LYS A 93 -26.51 5.33 17.74
CA LYS A 93 -27.50 6.15 17.02
C LYS A 93 -26.89 7.24 16.14
N LYS A 94 -25.66 7.67 16.42
CA LYS A 94 -24.88 8.65 15.63
C LYS A 94 -23.42 8.20 15.61
N ILE A 95 -22.80 8.32 14.46
CA ILE A 95 -21.41 7.98 14.22
C ILE A 95 -20.64 9.30 14.13
N ASN A 96 -19.65 9.49 15.00
CA ASN A 96 -18.76 10.64 14.95
C ASN A 96 -17.56 10.31 14.06
N ILE A 97 -17.11 11.28 13.26
CA ILE A 97 -15.97 11.16 12.37
C ILE A 97 -14.69 10.79 13.14
N ASP A 98 -14.46 11.44 14.29
CA ASP A 98 -13.28 11.19 15.14
C ASP A 98 -13.23 9.76 15.69
N GLU A 99 -14.40 9.19 15.98
CA GLU A 99 -14.50 7.80 16.45
C GLU A 99 -14.18 6.81 15.33
N ILE A 100 -14.62 7.09 14.09
CA ILE A 100 -14.27 6.27 12.94
C ILE A 100 -12.79 6.39 12.62
N LEU A 101 -12.23 7.58 12.66
CA LEU A 101 -10.81 7.81 12.43
C LEU A 101 -9.95 7.02 13.44
N LYS A 102 -10.36 6.98 14.73
CA LYS A 102 -9.73 6.14 15.75
C LYS A 102 -9.93 4.65 15.48
N LEU A 103 -11.13 4.24 15.07
CA LEU A 103 -11.45 2.83 14.74
C LEU A 103 -10.60 2.31 13.58
N ILE A 104 -10.32 3.16 12.60
CA ILE A 104 -9.52 2.84 11.42
C ILE A 104 -8.01 2.93 11.74
N ASN A 105 -7.59 3.35 12.94
CA ASN A 105 -6.20 3.59 13.33
C ASN A 105 -5.46 4.45 12.30
N LEU A 106 -6.10 5.54 11.84
CA LEU A 106 -5.55 6.35 10.74
C LEU A 106 -4.34 7.17 11.17
N VAL A 107 -4.30 7.55 12.44
CA VAL A 107 -3.29 8.48 12.92
C VAL A 107 -1.91 7.83 12.92
N GLU A 108 -1.77 6.64 13.53
CA GLU A 108 -0.46 6.02 13.76
C GLU A 108 0.24 5.48 12.50
N ASN A 109 -0.49 4.89 11.54
CA ASN A 109 0.16 4.25 10.39
C ASN A 109 0.42 5.19 9.20
N ASN A 110 -0.29 6.31 9.08
CA ASN A 110 0.02 7.31 8.06
C ASN A 110 1.34 8.00 8.38
N ASP A 111 1.58 8.31 9.65
CA ASP A 111 2.81 8.97 10.09
C ASP A 111 4.05 8.08 9.83
N PHE A 112 3.95 6.76 10.04
CA PHE A 112 5.04 5.83 9.73
C PHE A 112 5.31 5.74 8.22
N ASN A 113 4.27 5.69 7.41
CA ASN A 113 4.41 5.69 5.96
C ASN A 113 5.01 6.99 5.45
N ASP A 114 4.57 8.13 5.99
CA ASP A 114 5.06 9.45 5.61
C ASP A 114 6.50 9.66 6.08
N LEU A 115 6.87 9.18 7.27
CA LEU A 115 8.24 9.18 7.78
C LEU A 115 9.18 8.44 6.81
N ILE A 116 8.81 7.22 6.44
CA ILE A 116 9.63 6.38 5.55
C ILE A 116 9.66 6.97 4.13
N ASN A 117 8.55 7.48 3.63
CA ASN A 117 8.51 8.14 2.34
C ASN A 117 9.40 9.38 2.31
N ALA A 118 9.38 10.21 3.35
CA ALA A 118 10.26 11.37 3.48
C ALA A 118 11.74 10.96 3.49
N CYS A 119 12.07 9.88 4.21
CA CYS A 119 13.42 9.32 4.26
C CYS A 119 13.88 8.82 2.88
N LEU A 120 13.07 8.00 2.21
CA LEU A 120 13.40 7.42 0.90
C LEU A 120 13.45 8.47 -0.21
N SER A 121 12.63 9.52 -0.12
CA SER A 121 12.66 10.66 -1.04
C SER A 121 13.74 11.69 -0.71
N LYS A 122 14.59 11.43 0.32
CA LYS A 122 15.65 12.35 0.78
C LYS A 122 15.14 13.73 1.18
N ASN A 123 13.90 13.82 1.64
CA ASN A 123 13.29 15.08 2.06
C ASN A 123 13.54 15.32 3.56
N GLU A 124 14.69 15.92 3.86
CA GLU A 124 15.12 16.18 5.23
C GLU A 124 14.18 17.14 5.99
N LYS A 125 13.62 18.15 5.30
CA LYS A 125 12.69 19.11 5.92
C LYS A 125 11.40 18.41 6.36
N LYS A 126 10.79 17.61 5.47
CA LYS A 126 9.57 16.84 5.78
C LYS A 126 9.87 15.80 6.87
N LEU A 127 11.02 15.14 6.82
CA LEU A 127 11.43 14.17 7.83
C LEU A 127 11.50 14.78 9.22
N LYS A 128 12.21 15.93 9.38
CA LYS A 128 12.32 16.64 10.64
C LYS A 128 10.96 17.10 11.18
N PHE A 129 10.11 17.61 10.29
CA PHE A 129 8.75 17.99 10.65
C PHE A 129 7.97 16.82 11.25
N ILE A 130 7.94 15.66 10.55
CA ILE A 130 7.21 14.48 11.02
C ILE A 130 7.75 13.97 12.36
N ILE A 131 9.08 13.96 12.55
CA ILE A 131 9.69 13.49 13.80
C ILE A 131 9.35 14.43 14.96
N ASN A 132 9.27 15.73 14.73
CA ASN A 132 8.96 16.71 15.79
C ASN A 132 7.47 16.70 16.18
N GLU A 133 6.58 16.41 15.24
CA GLU A 133 5.13 16.38 15.48
C GLU A 133 4.65 15.06 16.09
N ASN A 134 5.45 13.98 15.98
CA ASN A 134 5.06 12.65 16.41
C ASN A 134 6.00 12.10 17.50
N ASN A 135 5.40 11.49 18.52
CA ASN A 135 6.13 10.77 19.56
C ASN A 135 6.10 9.27 19.24
N PHE A 136 7.15 8.77 18.59
CA PHE A 136 7.28 7.34 18.32
C PHE A 136 7.69 6.58 19.60
N SER A 137 6.92 5.56 19.94
CA SER A 137 7.22 4.66 21.05
C SER A 137 8.22 3.57 20.65
N ASN A 138 8.75 2.86 21.62
CA ASN A 138 9.61 1.71 21.35
C ASN A 138 8.84 0.58 20.63
N ASP A 139 7.55 0.43 20.89
CA ASP A 139 6.70 -0.58 20.21
C ASP A 139 6.53 -0.27 18.72
N ASP A 140 6.50 1.01 18.32
CA ASP A 140 6.35 1.44 16.95
C ASP A 140 7.57 1.11 16.10
N THR A 141 8.74 1.04 16.71
CA THR A 141 10.02 0.89 15.98
C THR A 141 10.09 -0.38 15.14
N ILE A 142 9.55 -1.49 15.66
CA ILE A 142 9.51 -2.77 14.92
C ILE A 142 8.57 -2.67 13.71
N LEU A 143 7.44 -1.98 13.88
CA LEU A 143 6.50 -1.78 12.77
C LEU A 143 7.10 -0.86 11.71
N ILE A 144 7.70 0.26 12.12
CA ILE A 144 8.36 1.22 11.23
C ILE A 144 9.47 0.53 10.42
N ILE A 145 10.34 -0.26 11.05
CA ILE A 145 11.44 -0.93 10.36
C ILE A 145 10.93 -1.97 9.34
N ARG A 146 9.85 -2.68 9.66
CA ARG A 146 9.20 -3.64 8.74
C ARG A 146 8.56 -2.95 7.54
N ILE A 147 7.87 -1.82 7.75
CA ILE A 147 7.31 -1.01 6.66
C ILE A 147 8.45 -0.49 5.78
N PHE A 148 9.55 -0.03 6.38
CA PHE A 148 10.74 0.42 5.66
C PHE A 148 11.29 -0.69 4.77
N LEU A 149 11.54 -1.87 5.34
CA LEU A 149 12.03 -3.04 4.60
C LEU A 149 11.11 -3.39 3.42
N SER A 150 9.80 -3.40 3.64
CA SER A 150 8.80 -3.68 2.60
C SER A 150 8.87 -2.67 1.45
N LYS A 151 8.98 -1.37 1.76
CA LYS A 151 9.08 -0.30 0.74
C LYS A 151 10.39 -0.41 -0.06
N VAL A 152 11.53 -0.69 0.60
CA VAL A 152 12.82 -0.85 -0.08
C VAL A 152 12.82 -2.09 -0.98
N LYS A 153 12.27 -3.21 -0.52
CA LYS A 153 12.10 -4.42 -1.36
C LYS A 153 11.22 -4.13 -2.58
N ARG A 154 10.17 -3.32 -2.43
CA ARG A 154 9.33 -2.88 -3.56
C ARG A 154 10.15 -2.04 -4.56
N LEU A 155 10.93 -1.07 -4.10
CA LEU A 155 11.82 -0.28 -4.95
C LEU A 155 12.84 -1.15 -5.69
N LEU A 156 13.45 -2.12 -5.00
CA LEU A 156 14.40 -3.05 -5.62
C LEU A 156 13.75 -3.88 -6.73
N LYS A 157 12.53 -4.37 -6.50
CA LYS A 157 11.78 -5.11 -7.53
C LYS A 157 11.46 -4.24 -8.74
N VAL A 158 11.01 -2.99 -8.54
CA VAL A 158 10.78 -2.04 -9.63
C VAL A 158 12.07 -1.76 -10.40
N ARG A 159 13.19 -1.55 -9.69
CA ARG A 159 14.50 -1.30 -10.31
C ARG A 159 14.95 -2.49 -11.15
N HIS A 160 14.76 -3.70 -10.65
CA HIS A 160 15.10 -4.92 -11.40
C HIS A 160 14.29 -5.05 -12.70
N GLU A 161 13.00 -4.70 -12.68
CA GLU A 161 12.17 -4.70 -13.89
C GLU A 161 12.58 -3.60 -14.89
N MET A 162 13.10 -2.47 -14.41
CA MET A 162 13.66 -1.41 -15.28
C MET A 162 14.92 -1.87 -16.03
N ASP A 163 15.76 -2.71 -15.43
CA ASP A 163 16.95 -3.26 -16.06
C ASP A 163 16.61 -4.14 -17.29
N THR A 164 15.35 -4.58 -17.44
CA THR A 164 14.85 -5.34 -18.58
C THR A 164 14.26 -4.47 -19.69
N ASN A 165 14.62 -3.19 -19.78
CA ASN A 165 14.17 -2.21 -20.80
C ASN A 165 12.67 -1.90 -20.83
N LYS A 166 11.96 -2.05 -19.72
CA LYS A 166 10.57 -1.63 -19.61
C LYS A 166 10.47 -0.17 -19.17
N ASN A 167 9.55 0.56 -19.77
CA ASN A 167 9.20 1.91 -19.31
C ASN A 167 8.65 1.86 -17.88
N LEU A 168 9.10 2.78 -17.01
CA LEU A 168 8.70 2.86 -15.61
C LEU A 168 7.16 2.93 -15.44
N ASP A 169 6.47 3.70 -16.27
CA ASP A 169 5.01 3.81 -16.20
C ASP A 169 4.32 2.47 -16.50
N SER A 170 4.85 1.72 -17.45
CA SER A 170 4.36 0.38 -17.75
C SER A 170 4.62 -0.60 -16.61
N ILE A 171 5.79 -0.52 -15.97
CA ILE A 171 6.11 -1.33 -14.79
C ILE A 171 5.13 -1.03 -13.66
N LEU A 172 4.92 0.26 -13.34
CA LEU A 172 4.02 0.67 -12.25
C LEU A 172 2.55 0.32 -12.49
N LEU A 173 2.16 0.21 -13.78
CA LEU A 173 0.80 -0.17 -14.15
C LEU A 173 0.53 -1.67 -13.89
N TYR A 174 1.54 -2.52 -14.11
CA TYR A 174 1.40 -3.98 -14.02
C TYR A 174 2.08 -4.61 -12.82
N PHE A 175 2.59 -3.79 -11.90
CA PHE A 175 3.30 -4.25 -10.73
C PHE A 175 2.40 -5.10 -9.80
N LYS A 176 2.97 -6.16 -9.23
CA LYS A 176 2.27 -7.05 -8.29
C LYS A 176 2.99 -7.09 -6.93
N PRO A 177 2.26 -6.85 -5.83
CA PRO A 177 0.88 -6.37 -5.76
C PRO A 177 0.71 -4.96 -6.35
N PRO A 178 -0.51 -4.55 -6.78
CA PRO A 178 -0.75 -3.26 -7.41
C PRO A 178 -0.28 -2.09 -6.54
N ILE A 179 0.33 -1.10 -7.19
CA ILE A 179 0.76 0.11 -6.50
C ILE A 179 -0.43 1.07 -6.46
N PHE A 180 -0.75 1.50 -5.25
CA PHE A 180 -1.81 2.47 -5.05
C PHE A 180 -1.49 3.78 -5.80
N TRP A 181 -2.49 4.37 -6.44
CA TRP A 181 -2.28 5.50 -7.35
C TRP A 181 -1.57 6.70 -6.69
N LYS A 182 -1.82 6.98 -5.40
CA LYS A 182 -1.13 8.04 -4.64
C LYS A 182 0.36 7.77 -4.41
N ASP A 183 0.75 6.50 -4.35
CA ASP A 183 2.14 6.11 -4.11
C ASP A 183 2.98 6.14 -5.39
N LYS A 184 2.36 6.20 -6.58
CA LYS A 184 3.09 6.14 -7.85
C LYS A 184 4.07 7.28 -8.02
N ASP A 185 3.66 8.52 -7.75
CA ASP A 185 4.51 9.69 -7.91
C ASP A 185 5.65 9.71 -6.89
N VAL A 186 5.34 9.33 -5.64
CA VAL A 186 6.34 9.19 -4.58
C VAL A 186 7.37 8.12 -4.96
N LEU A 187 6.92 6.98 -5.47
CA LEU A 187 7.80 5.90 -5.89
C LEU A 187 8.66 6.29 -7.09
N LYS A 188 8.12 7.05 -8.06
CA LYS A 188 8.88 7.63 -9.18
C LYS A 188 10.01 8.53 -8.68
N GLN A 189 9.75 9.38 -7.69
CA GLN A 189 10.79 10.21 -7.08
C GLN A 189 11.84 9.36 -6.38
N GLN A 190 11.42 8.40 -5.57
CA GLN A 190 12.31 7.55 -4.80
C GLN A 190 13.24 6.71 -5.68
N ILE A 191 12.73 6.11 -6.75
CA ILE A 191 13.52 5.22 -7.62
C ILE A 191 14.73 5.95 -8.25
N ASN A 192 14.63 7.23 -8.47
CA ASN A 192 15.71 8.04 -9.05
C ASN A 192 16.91 8.23 -8.10
N HIS A 193 16.70 8.08 -6.79
CA HIS A 193 17.75 8.25 -5.78
C HIS A 193 18.57 7.00 -5.53
N TYR A 194 18.16 5.83 -6.06
CA TYR A 194 18.77 4.57 -5.69
C TYR A 194 19.14 3.72 -6.91
N SER A 195 20.41 3.26 -6.95
CA SER A 195 20.81 2.16 -7.79
C SER A 195 20.39 0.82 -7.18
N LYS A 196 20.40 -0.26 -7.97
CA LYS A 196 20.15 -1.62 -7.49
C LYS A 196 21.05 -1.98 -6.31
N LYS A 197 22.37 -1.77 -6.45
CA LYS A 197 23.37 -2.02 -5.40
C LYS A 197 23.09 -1.23 -4.12
N ASN A 198 22.65 0.04 -4.26
CA ASN A 198 22.31 0.86 -3.10
C ASN A 198 21.08 0.35 -2.35
N LEU A 199 20.09 -0.18 -3.07
CA LEU A 199 18.90 -0.78 -2.47
C LEU A 199 19.22 -2.10 -1.75
N GLU A 200 20.06 -2.95 -2.35
CA GLU A 200 20.54 -4.18 -1.71
C GLU A 200 21.32 -3.89 -0.42
N ASN A 201 22.23 -2.93 -0.46
CA ASN A 201 22.94 -2.47 0.73
C ASN A 201 22.02 -1.87 1.79
N LEU A 202 20.98 -1.15 1.37
CA LEU A 202 19.99 -0.58 2.29
C LEU A 202 19.18 -1.67 2.97
N ILE A 203 18.79 -2.74 2.26
CA ILE A 203 18.11 -3.90 2.85
C ILE A 203 18.96 -4.53 3.95
N ASN A 204 20.26 -4.75 3.69
CA ASN A 204 21.17 -5.31 4.70
C ASN A 204 21.25 -4.42 5.95
N LYS A 205 21.40 -3.10 5.77
CA LYS A 205 21.43 -2.15 6.88
C LYS A 205 20.13 -2.10 7.68
N ILE A 206 18.97 -2.19 7.00
CA ILE A 206 17.67 -2.28 7.68
C ILE A 206 17.60 -3.55 8.53
N THR A 207 18.06 -4.68 8.00
CA THR A 207 18.07 -5.96 8.74
C THR A 207 19.02 -5.91 9.95
N GLU A 208 20.19 -5.31 9.81
CA GLU A 208 21.12 -5.08 10.92
C GLU A 208 20.51 -4.17 12.00
N THR A 209 19.85 -3.08 11.59
CA THR A 209 19.15 -2.17 12.49
C THR A 209 17.99 -2.86 13.20
N GLU A 210 17.22 -3.71 12.51
CA GLU A 210 16.16 -4.51 13.13
C GLU A 210 16.72 -5.42 14.23
N LEU A 211 17.88 -6.04 13.96
CA LEU A 211 18.55 -6.89 14.95
C LEU A 211 19.03 -6.08 16.18
N GLN A 212 19.58 -4.87 15.96
CA GLN A 212 19.98 -3.97 17.04
C GLN A 212 18.79 -3.53 17.90
N ILE A 213 17.68 -3.13 17.28
CA ILE A 213 16.44 -2.77 17.95
C ILE A 213 15.92 -3.92 18.82
N LYS A 214 15.97 -5.16 18.32
CA LYS A 214 15.53 -6.34 19.10
C LYS A 214 16.45 -6.68 20.27
N LYS A 215 17.76 -6.38 20.15
CA LYS A 215 18.74 -6.61 21.22
C LYS A 215 18.70 -5.53 22.30
N ASP A 216 18.42 -4.30 21.91
CA ASP A 216 18.37 -3.14 22.82
C ASP A 216 17.04 -2.41 22.65
N TYR A 217 15.99 -3.03 23.19
CA TYR A 217 14.62 -2.51 23.08
C TYR A 217 14.45 -1.15 23.77
N GLN A 218 15.16 -0.91 24.87
CA GLN A 218 15.03 0.36 25.61
C GLN A 218 15.51 1.57 24.79
N ASN A 219 16.52 1.38 23.94
CA ASN A 219 17.06 2.41 23.05
C ASN A 219 16.52 2.30 21.60
N SER A 220 15.51 1.48 21.36
CA SER A 220 15.04 1.15 20.00
C SER A 220 14.63 2.37 19.18
N THR A 221 13.94 3.34 19.79
CA THR A 221 13.55 4.60 19.11
C THR A 221 14.77 5.40 18.69
N LYS A 222 15.79 5.52 19.55
CA LYS A 222 17.03 6.24 19.23
C LYS A 222 17.79 5.55 18.09
N ILE A 223 17.93 4.23 18.14
CA ILE A 223 18.58 3.43 17.09
C ILE A 223 17.88 3.63 15.75
N LEU A 224 16.54 3.59 15.74
CA LEU A 224 15.75 3.81 14.53
C LEU A 224 15.93 5.22 13.96
N LEU A 225 15.83 6.24 14.79
CA LEU A 225 15.96 7.64 14.35
C LEU A 225 17.36 7.93 13.84
N ASP A 226 18.41 7.47 14.51
CA ASP A 226 19.79 7.60 14.05
C ASP A 226 19.99 6.92 12.68
N PHE A 227 19.42 5.74 12.50
CA PHE A 227 19.43 5.05 11.21
C PHE A 227 18.75 5.89 10.12
N ILE A 228 17.52 6.39 10.37
CA ILE A 228 16.74 7.17 9.41
C ILE A 228 17.47 8.47 9.02
N PHE A 229 18.01 9.23 10.00
CA PHE A 229 18.77 10.44 9.73
C PHE A 229 20.03 10.18 8.90
N ASN A 230 20.76 9.11 9.21
CA ASN A 230 21.92 8.71 8.43
C ASN A 230 21.60 8.30 6.99
N GLN A 231 20.38 7.80 6.72
CA GLN A 231 19.96 7.51 5.35
C GLN A 231 19.65 8.79 4.55
N VAL A 232 19.15 9.85 5.17
CA VAL A 232 18.84 11.10 4.46
C VAL A 232 20.10 11.90 4.15
N LYS A 233 21.07 11.95 5.05
CA LYS A 233 22.32 12.71 4.91
C LYS A 233 23.30 12.18 3.83
N LYS A 234 23.19 10.92 3.41
CA LYS A 234 24.13 10.25 2.49
C LYS A 234 24.03 10.66 1.02
N VAL A 235 23.51 11.83 0.68
CA VAL A 235 23.38 12.32 -0.71
C VAL A 235 24.49 13.28 -1.11
N ASN A 236 25.37 13.67 -0.20
CA ASN A 236 26.39 14.69 -0.45
C ASN A 236 27.82 14.14 -0.66
N ASN A 237 27.95 12.90 -1.20
CA ASN A 237 29.25 12.40 -1.70
C ASN A 237 29.07 11.66 -3.01
#